data_0df5449d0fb80719138cba9559f1005a
#
_entry.id   0df5449d0fb80719138cba9559f1005a
#
_cell.length_a   1.000
_cell.length_b   1.000
_cell.length_c   1.000
_cell.angle_alpha   90.00
_cell.angle_beta   90.00
_cell.angle_gamma   90.00
#
_symmetry.space_group_name_H-M   'P 1'
#
loop_
_entity.id
_entity.type
_entity.pdbx_description
1 polymer ?
#
loop_
_entity_poly.entity_id
_entity_poly.type
_entity_poly.pdbx_seq_one_letter_code
_entity_poly.pdbx_strand_id
1 'polypeptide(L)'
;MSIEKTYIMLKPDCVKRGLIGEVISRVERKGYKIVDAKMMNLDEVILKDHYSHLADKTFFPNIVEYMTSGPVLGMIVEGESVVQGMRIIMGATKFEEATAGTIRGDFAHSTRENLIHGSDSPENAEIEIKRFFG
;
A
#
# COMPACT_ATOMS: atom_id res chain seq x y z
N MET A 1 -2.10 19.32 -16.07
CA MET A 1 -1.84 18.90 -14.67
C MET A 1 -3.07 18.21 -14.14
N SER A 2 -2.89 16.97 -13.68
CA SER A 2 -3.98 16.20 -13.09
C SER A 2 -3.75 16.07 -11.60
N ILE A 3 -4.72 16.55 -10.81
CA ILE A 3 -4.73 16.24 -9.39
C ILE A 3 -5.49 14.93 -9.23
N GLU A 4 -4.80 13.93 -8.69
CA GLU A 4 -5.33 12.60 -8.52
C GLU A 4 -5.36 12.22 -7.04
N LYS A 5 -6.08 11.15 -6.75
CA LYS A 5 -6.02 10.49 -5.43
C LYS A 5 -5.62 9.05 -5.66
N THR A 6 -4.84 8.51 -4.72
CA THR A 6 -4.47 7.11 -4.74
C THR A 6 -4.72 6.49 -3.38
N TYR A 7 -4.92 5.18 -3.36
CA TYR A 7 -5.05 4.43 -2.12
C TYR A 7 -3.70 3.83 -1.76
N ILE A 8 -3.25 4.09 -0.55
CA ILE A 8 -2.00 3.57 -0.01
C ILE A 8 -2.33 2.78 1.24
N MET A 9 -1.75 1.58 1.37
CA MET A 9 -1.95 0.78 2.57
C MET A 9 -0.59 0.36 3.10
N LEU A 10 -0.33 0.69 4.36
CA LEU A 10 0.84 0.21 5.06
C LEU A 10 0.47 -1.14 5.68
N LYS A 11 1.18 -2.18 5.25
CA LYS A 11 0.86 -3.57 5.57
C LYS A 11 1.26 -3.92 7.00
N PRO A 12 0.84 -5.07 7.52
CA PRO A 12 1.11 -5.41 8.93
C PRO A 12 2.59 -5.38 9.31
N ASP A 13 3.49 -5.76 8.42
CA ASP A 13 4.92 -5.71 8.70
C ASP A 13 5.43 -4.28 8.87
N CYS A 14 4.93 -3.34 8.07
CA CYS A 14 5.27 -1.93 8.22
C CYS A 14 4.84 -1.40 9.60
N VAL A 15 3.62 -1.73 10.00
CA VAL A 15 3.09 -1.31 11.29
C VAL A 15 3.88 -1.94 12.44
N LYS A 16 4.13 -3.25 12.37
CA LYS A 16 4.88 -3.97 13.42
C LYS A 16 6.30 -3.46 13.58
N ARG A 17 6.94 -3.09 12.47
CA ARG A 17 8.33 -2.61 12.49
C ARG A 17 8.44 -1.14 12.89
N GLY A 18 7.32 -0.46 13.14
CA GLY A 18 7.35 0.95 13.55
C GLY A 18 7.76 1.89 12.44
N LEU A 19 7.44 1.56 11.18
CA LEU A 19 7.85 2.35 10.02
C LEU A 19 6.76 3.29 9.50
N ILE A 20 5.61 3.38 10.18
CA ILE A 20 4.53 4.27 9.76
C ILE A 20 5.03 5.70 9.59
N GLY A 21 5.71 6.22 10.61
CA GLY A 21 6.20 7.60 10.59
C GLY A 21 7.19 7.85 9.47
N GLU A 22 8.06 6.89 9.20
CA GLU A 22 9.03 7.02 8.11
C GLU A 22 8.34 7.12 6.75
N VAL A 23 7.33 6.26 6.51
CA VAL A 23 6.61 6.27 5.24
C VAL A 23 5.81 7.57 5.08
N ILE A 24 5.07 7.97 6.12
CA ILE A 24 4.30 9.21 6.09
C ILE A 24 5.21 10.41 5.82
N SER A 25 6.37 10.44 6.47
CA SER A 25 7.34 11.52 6.26
C SER A 25 7.77 11.59 4.80
N ARG A 26 8.03 10.46 4.16
CA ARG A 26 8.44 10.46 2.75
C ARG A 26 7.33 10.95 1.82
N VAL A 27 6.09 10.58 2.12
CA VAL A 27 4.93 11.04 1.35
C VAL A 27 4.80 12.57 1.45
N GLU A 28 4.86 13.09 2.67
CA GLU A 28 4.70 14.53 2.90
C GLU A 28 5.87 15.33 2.38
N ARG A 29 7.09 14.86 2.53
CA ARG A 29 8.27 15.55 2.02
C ARG A 29 8.30 15.60 0.50
N LYS A 30 7.69 14.61 -0.15
CA LYS A 30 7.55 14.63 -1.62
C LYS A 30 6.59 15.72 -2.08
N GLY A 31 5.74 16.22 -1.19
CA GLY A 31 4.78 17.28 -1.50
C GLY A 31 3.35 16.75 -1.67
N TYR A 32 3.11 15.50 -1.39
CA TYR A 32 1.76 14.93 -1.48
C TYR A 32 1.00 15.16 -0.17
N LYS A 33 -0.33 15.19 -0.27
CA LYS A 33 -1.19 15.45 0.87
C LYS A 33 -1.93 14.18 1.27
N ILE A 34 -1.88 13.83 2.55
CA ILE A 34 -2.68 12.75 3.09
C ILE A 34 -4.03 13.35 3.47
N VAL A 35 -5.08 12.95 2.76
CA VAL A 35 -6.41 13.55 2.96
C VAL A 35 -7.29 12.71 3.87
N ASP A 36 -6.97 11.44 4.05
CA ASP A 36 -7.65 10.58 5.02
C ASP A 36 -6.72 9.43 5.40
N ALA A 37 -6.89 8.91 6.60
CA ALA A 37 -6.09 7.79 7.08
C ALA A 37 -6.87 7.08 8.19
N LYS A 38 -6.82 5.74 8.20
CA LYS A 38 -7.40 4.98 9.30
C LYS A 38 -6.70 3.65 9.50
N MET A 39 -6.54 3.29 10.76
CA MET A 39 -6.08 1.95 11.13
C MET A 39 -7.25 0.99 11.00
N MET A 40 -7.00 -0.21 10.48
CA MET A 40 -8.05 -1.21 10.35
C MET A 40 -7.48 -2.61 10.46
N ASN A 41 -8.34 -3.54 10.86
CA ASN A 41 -8.01 -4.96 10.85
C ASN A 41 -8.78 -5.59 9.69
N LEU A 42 -8.05 -6.16 8.74
CA LEU A 42 -8.67 -6.75 7.56
C LEU A 42 -9.16 -8.16 7.88
N ASP A 43 -10.14 -8.63 7.10
CA ASP A 43 -10.64 -9.99 7.22
C ASP A 43 -10.60 -10.67 5.85
N GLU A 44 -10.93 -11.97 5.83
CA GLU A 44 -10.86 -12.74 4.59
C GLU A 44 -11.82 -12.23 3.53
N VAL A 45 -12.96 -11.69 3.94
CA VAL A 45 -13.99 -11.20 3.00
C VAL A 45 -13.44 -10.05 2.16
N ILE A 46 -12.87 -9.03 2.82
CA ILE A 46 -12.32 -7.89 2.10
C ILE A 46 -11.07 -8.28 1.31
N LEU A 47 -10.29 -9.23 1.82
CA LEU A 47 -9.10 -9.69 1.11
C LEU A 47 -9.47 -10.48 -0.15
N LYS A 48 -10.55 -11.24 -0.15
CA LYS A 48 -11.04 -11.89 -1.36
C LYS A 48 -11.45 -10.88 -2.42
N ASP A 49 -12.03 -9.77 -2.01
CA ASP A 49 -12.39 -8.70 -2.93
C ASP A 49 -11.15 -7.99 -3.47
N HIS A 50 -10.25 -7.60 -2.56
CA HIS A 50 -9.04 -6.84 -2.93
C HIS A 50 -8.09 -7.66 -3.79
N TYR A 51 -7.95 -8.94 -3.51
CA TYR A 51 -7.11 -9.87 -4.26
C TYR A 51 -7.94 -10.86 -5.08
N SER A 52 -9.05 -10.38 -5.67
CA SER A 52 -9.99 -11.27 -6.39
C SER A 52 -9.31 -12.08 -7.48
N HIS A 53 -8.30 -11.51 -8.14
CA HIS A 53 -7.53 -12.20 -9.18
C HIS A 53 -6.62 -13.31 -8.62
N LEU A 54 -6.45 -13.38 -7.30
CA LEU A 54 -5.60 -14.37 -6.64
C LEU A 54 -6.40 -15.28 -5.69
N ALA A 55 -7.70 -15.01 -5.52
CA ALA A 55 -8.50 -15.68 -4.47
C ALA A 55 -8.62 -17.19 -4.68
N ASP A 56 -8.47 -17.67 -5.92
CA ASP A 56 -8.53 -19.11 -6.23
C ASP A 56 -7.15 -19.77 -6.31
N LYS A 57 -6.09 -19.02 -6.01
CA LYS A 57 -4.72 -19.54 -6.07
C LYS A 57 -4.38 -20.31 -4.79
N THR A 58 -3.48 -21.28 -4.93
CA THR A 58 -3.08 -22.12 -3.79
C THR A 58 -2.37 -21.35 -2.70
N PHE A 59 -1.75 -20.21 -3.04
CA PHE A 59 -1.03 -19.37 -2.06
C PHE A 59 -1.92 -18.30 -1.43
N PHE A 60 -3.20 -18.20 -1.80
CA PHE A 60 -4.07 -17.19 -1.22
C PHE A 60 -4.20 -17.29 0.31
N PRO A 61 -4.31 -18.49 0.92
CA PRO A 61 -4.33 -18.57 2.38
C PRO A 61 -3.12 -17.94 3.06
N ASN A 62 -1.95 -17.97 2.41
CA ASN A 62 -0.75 -17.34 2.94
C ASN A 62 -0.88 -15.81 2.93
N ILE A 63 -1.54 -15.27 1.89
CA ILE A 63 -1.82 -13.83 1.82
C ILE A 63 -2.76 -13.43 2.95
N VAL A 64 -3.82 -14.21 3.18
CA VAL A 64 -4.77 -13.95 4.26
C VAL A 64 -4.07 -13.98 5.61
N GLU A 65 -3.25 -14.99 5.87
CA GLU A 65 -2.51 -15.11 7.12
C GLU A 65 -1.63 -13.88 7.36
N TYR A 66 -0.88 -13.46 6.35
CA TYR A 66 -0.01 -12.30 6.45
C TYR A 66 -0.81 -11.02 6.67
N MET A 67 -1.84 -10.78 5.85
CA MET A 67 -2.59 -9.52 5.87
C MET A 67 -3.51 -9.38 7.09
N THR A 68 -3.81 -10.48 7.78
CA THR A 68 -4.59 -10.45 9.02
C THR A 68 -3.73 -10.61 10.26
N SER A 69 -2.40 -10.64 10.11
CA SER A 69 -1.49 -10.85 11.24
C SER A 69 -1.38 -9.65 12.17
N GLY A 70 -1.93 -8.51 11.78
CA GLY A 70 -1.95 -7.29 12.58
C GLY A 70 -2.69 -6.20 11.84
N PRO A 71 -2.84 -5.02 12.44
CA PRO A 71 -3.54 -3.91 11.78
C PRO A 71 -2.74 -3.37 10.60
N VAL A 72 -3.46 -2.73 9.68
CA VAL A 72 -2.89 -2.00 8.56
C VAL A 72 -3.29 -0.53 8.68
N LEU A 73 -2.55 0.36 8.02
CA LEU A 73 -2.94 1.77 7.91
C LEU A 73 -3.31 2.05 6.47
N GLY A 74 -4.59 2.33 6.23
CA GLY A 74 -5.06 2.76 4.91
C GLY A 74 -5.06 4.27 4.83
N MET A 75 -4.63 4.81 3.68
CA MET A 75 -4.56 6.26 3.47
C MET A 75 -5.05 6.62 2.08
N ILE A 76 -5.65 7.80 1.98
CA ILE A 76 -5.93 8.43 0.70
C ILE A 76 -4.92 9.54 0.54
N VAL A 77 -4.13 9.50 -0.52
CA VAL A 77 -3.07 10.47 -0.80
C VAL A 77 -3.41 11.21 -2.08
N GLU A 78 -3.28 12.54 -2.05
CA GLU A 78 -3.66 13.42 -3.16
C GLU A 78 -2.47 14.21 -3.66
N GLY A 79 -2.39 14.37 -4.96
CA GLY A 79 -1.34 15.18 -5.57
C GLY A 79 -1.36 15.06 -7.08
N GLU A 80 -0.54 15.87 -7.74
CA GLU A 80 -0.40 15.82 -9.19
C GLU A 80 0.23 14.50 -9.59
N SER A 81 -0.46 13.74 -10.45
CA SER A 81 0.00 12.43 -10.93
C SER A 81 0.43 11.51 -9.78
N VAL A 82 -0.29 11.55 -8.67
CA VAL A 82 0.14 10.89 -7.44
C VAL A 82 0.15 9.38 -7.53
N VAL A 83 -0.69 8.79 -8.40
CA VAL A 83 -0.69 7.34 -8.58
C VAL A 83 0.70 6.88 -9.02
N GLN A 84 1.23 7.46 -10.09
CA GLN A 84 2.56 7.11 -10.57
C GLN A 84 3.65 7.59 -9.62
N GLY A 85 3.48 8.79 -9.06
CA GLY A 85 4.47 9.34 -8.13
C GLY A 85 4.66 8.48 -6.89
N MET A 86 3.58 7.96 -6.33
CA MET A 86 3.69 7.06 -5.18
C MET A 86 4.36 5.75 -5.55
N ARG A 87 4.07 5.21 -6.74
CA ARG A 87 4.73 3.98 -7.17
C ARG A 87 6.23 4.15 -7.31
N ILE A 88 6.68 5.33 -7.77
CA ILE A 88 8.11 5.64 -7.84
C ILE A 88 8.72 5.67 -6.44
N ILE A 89 8.06 6.31 -5.48
CA ILE A 89 8.55 6.37 -4.08
C ILE A 89 8.58 4.99 -3.45
N MET A 90 7.58 4.15 -3.75
CA MET A 90 7.48 2.82 -3.17
C MET A 90 8.57 1.89 -3.67
N GLY A 91 8.94 2.00 -4.92
CA GLY A 91 9.90 1.12 -5.55
C GLY A 91 9.26 -0.14 -6.11
N ALA A 92 10.07 -0.96 -6.78
CA ALA A 92 9.60 -2.18 -7.43
C ALA A 92 8.98 -3.15 -6.41
N THR A 93 7.96 -3.90 -6.88
CA THR A 93 7.27 -4.88 -6.04
C THR A 93 8.23 -5.96 -5.52
N LYS A 94 9.13 -6.42 -6.39
CA LYS A 94 10.19 -7.36 -5.97
C LYS A 94 11.28 -6.57 -5.28
N PHE A 95 11.51 -6.88 -3.99
CA PHE A 95 12.46 -6.08 -3.21
C PHE A 95 13.87 -6.07 -3.80
N GLU A 96 14.27 -7.18 -4.45
CA GLU A 96 15.60 -7.26 -5.07
C GLU A 96 15.78 -6.27 -6.22
N GLU A 97 14.67 -5.84 -6.83
CA GLU A 97 14.68 -4.88 -7.93
C GLU A 97 14.43 -3.45 -7.46
N ALA A 98 14.06 -3.29 -6.18
CA ALA A 98 13.78 -1.97 -5.63
C ALA A 98 15.10 -1.25 -5.33
N THR A 99 15.27 -0.08 -5.92
CA THR A 99 16.52 0.68 -5.75
C THR A 99 16.57 1.35 -4.38
N ALA A 100 17.77 1.53 -3.86
CA ALA A 100 17.98 2.29 -2.63
C ALA A 100 17.39 3.69 -2.78
N GLY A 101 16.79 4.21 -1.72
CA GLY A 101 16.07 5.49 -1.74
C GLY A 101 14.58 5.32 -1.86
N THR A 102 14.11 4.19 -2.39
CA THR A 102 12.68 3.87 -2.38
C THR A 102 12.31 3.21 -1.06
N ILE A 103 11.02 3.18 -0.74
CA ILE A 103 10.56 2.58 0.50
C ILE A 103 10.94 1.10 0.55
N ARG A 104 10.65 0.36 -0.51
CA ARG A 104 10.98 -1.06 -0.55
C ARG A 104 12.49 -1.28 -0.66
N GLY A 105 13.18 -0.42 -1.39
CA GLY A 105 14.64 -0.54 -1.51
C GLY A 105 15.35 -0.35 -0.18
N ASP A 106 14.85 0.54 0.66
CA ASP A 106 15.47 0.82 1.96
C ASP A 106 15.06 -0.17 3.03
N PHE A 107 13.83 -0.68 3.00
CA PHE A 107 13.27 -1.39 4.16
C PHE A 107 12.76 -2.80 3.87
N ALA A 108 12.41 -3.13 2.64
CA ALA A 108 11.89 -4.46 2.35
C ALA A 108 13.03 -5.47 2.23
N HIS A 109 12.84 -6.64 2.83
CA HIS A 109 13.79 -7.75 2.72
C HIS A 109 13.11 -9.03 2.26
N SER A 110 11.88 -8.91 1.77
CA SER A 110 11.07 -10.02 1.32
C SER A 110 10.06 -9.49 0.30
N THR A 111 9.80 -10.25 -0.76
CA THR A 111 8.80 -9.85 -1.75
C THR A 111 7.39 -9.94 -1.19
N ARG A 112 7.14 -10.90 -0.29
CA ARG A 112 5.82 -11.06 0.34
C ARG A 112 5.57 -9.98 1.38
N GLU A 113 6.56 -9.74 2.26
CA GLU A 113 6.45 -8.71 3.30
C GLU A 113 7.14 -7.45 2.83
N ASN A 114 6.48 -6.77 1.89
CA ASN A 114 7.06 -5.63 1.20
C ASN A 114 6.49 -4.28 1.64
N LEU A 115 5.92 -4.22 2.83
CA LEU A 115 5.60 -3.01 3.60
C LEU A 115 4.38 -2.22 3.14
N ILE A 116 4.16 -2.07 1.85
CA ILE A 116 3.25 -1.04 1.34
C ILE A 116 2.57 -1.50 0.06
N HIS A 117 1.32 -1.10 -0.09
CA HIS A 117 0.55 -1.25 -1.31
C HIS A 117 0.15 0.14 -1.81
N GLY A 118 0.20 0.34 -3.11
CA GLY A 118 -0.33 1.53 -3.74
C GLY A 118 -1.09 1.15 -5.00
N SER A 119 -2.16 1.89 -5.30
CA SER A 119 -2.94 1.63 -6.50
C SER A 119 -2.07 1.76 -7.76
N ASP A 120 -2.37 0.94 -8.76
CA ASP A 120 -1.55 0.89 -9.98
C ASP A 120 -2.08 1.77 -11.11
N SER A 121 -3.28 2.32 -10.95
CA SER A 121 -3.89 3.20 -11.95
C SER A 121 -4.93 4.09 -11.26
N PRO A 122 -5.29 5.23 -11.90
CA PRO A 122 -6.36 6.07 -11.35
C PRO A 122 -7.68 5.32 -11.21
N GLU A 123 -7.99 4.43 -12.15
CA GLU A 123 -9.22 3.62 -12.11
C GLU A 123 -9.23 2.68 -10.91
N ASN A 124 -8.12 1.99 -10.67
CA ASN A 124 -8.01 1.10 -9.53
C ASN A 124 -7.94 1.87 -8.21
N ALA A 125 -7.35 3.07 -8.23
CA ALA A 125 -7.35 3.92 -7.05
C ALA A 125 -8.76 4.25 -6.59
N GLU A 126 -9.64 4.61 -7.52
CA GLU A 126 -11.04 4.91 -7.21
C GLU A 126 -11.74 3.70 -6.61
N ILE A 127 -11.54 2.52 -7.21
CA ILE A 127 -12.13 1.28 -6.72
C ILE A 127 -11.62 0.94 -5.31
N GLU A 128 -10.33 1.08 -5.09
CA GLU A 128 -9.72 0.73 -3.81
C GLU A 128 -10.10 1.71 -2.70
N ILE A 129 -10.16 2.99 -3.00
CA ILE A 129 -10.63 4.00 -2.04
C ILE A 129 -12.05 3.65 -1.59
N LYS A 130 -12.92 3.33 -2.54
CA LYS A 130 -14.30 2.99 -2.22
C LYS A 130 -14.38 1.70 -1.39
N ARG A 131 -13.55 0.72 -1.71
CA ARG A 131 -13.51 -0.56 -0.99
C ARG A 131 -13.16 -0.38 0.49
N PHE A 132 -12.19 0.45 0.79
CA PHE A 132 -11.65 0.57 2.15
C PHE A 132 -12.20 1.76 2.92
N PHE A 133 -12.66 2.79 2.26
CA PHE A 133 -13.19 3.99 2.92
C PHE A 133 -14.69 4.20 2.72
N GLY A 134 -15.30 3.49 1.81
CA GLY A 134 -16.73 3.60 1.54
C GLY A 134 -17.11 4.74 0.61
#